data_b8f0d7e0699cf87f0a6fffd740d2ba72
#
_entry.id   b8f0d7e0699cf87f0a6fffd740d2ba72
#
_cell.length_a   1.000
_cell.length_b   1.000
_cell.length_c   1.000
_cell.angle_alpha   90.00
_cell.angle_beta   90.00
_cell.angle_gamma   90.00
#
_symmetry.space_group_name_H-M   'P 1'
#
loop_
_entity.id
_entity.type
_entity.pdbx_description
1 polymer ?
#
loop_
_entity_poly.entity_id
_entity_poly.type
_entity_poly.pdbx_seq_one_letter_code
_entity_poly.pdbx_strand_id
1 'polypeptide(L)' 'MNKKYKIIGVSNFDLDNVNDILIADNLNKYYGEKILKFLFDTMGDNDKYFPRLVEQDYKLYKWEP' A
#
# COMPACT_ATOMS: atom_id res chain seq x y z
N MET A 1 10.78 16.64 -12.74
CA MET A 1 9.50 16.63 -12.04
C MET A 1 9.50 15.51 -11.03
N ASN A 2 9.14 15.86 -9.82
CA ASN A 2 9.22 14.90 -8.72
C ASN A 2 7.84 14.38 -8.42
N LYS A 3 7.52 13.26 -9.05
CA LYS A 3 6.27 12.58 -8.77
C LYS A 3 6.37 11.92 -7.39
N LYS A 4 5.33 12.04 -6.63
CA LYS A 4 5.29 11.44 -5.30
C LYS A 4 4.44 10.17 -5.32
N TYR A 5 4.73 9.30 -4.39
CA TYR A 5 4.08 8.00 -4.28
C TYR A 5 3.70 7.75 -2.84
N LYS A 6 2.86 6.77 -2.66
CA LYS A 6 2.48 6.32 -1.32
C LYS A 6 2.37 4.80 -1.33
N ILE A 7 2.48 4.23 -0.14
CA ILE A 7 2.33 2.80 0.06
C ILE A 7 1.04 2.58 0.79
N ILE A 8 0.21 1.72 0.23
CA ILE A 8 -1.08 1.38 0.84
C ILE A 8 -1.10 -0.11 1.14
N GLY A 9 -1.96 -0.50 2.06
CA GLY A 9 -2.22 -1.90 2.34
C GLY A 9 -3.55 -2.29 1.77
N VAL A 10 -3.58 -3.33 0.97
CA VAL A 10 -4.83 -3.87 0.43
C VAL A 10 -5.06 -5.24 1.06
N SER A 11 -6.33 -5.66 1.06
CA SER A 11 -6.68 -6.91 1.70
C SER A 11 -5.91 -8.08 1.09
N ASN A 12 -5.21 -8.83 1.95
CA ASN A 12 -4.45 -9.99 1.51
C ASN A 12 -5.36 -11.21 1.29
N PHE A 13 -6.59 -11.14 1.74
CA PHE A 13 -7.51 -12.27 1.66
C PHE A 13 -8.65 -12.02 0.67
N ASP A 14 -8.47 -11.04 -0.19
CA ASP A 14 -9.43 -10.74 -1.25
C ASP A 14 -10.83 -10.47 -0.71
N LEU A 15 -10.89 -9.72 0.38
CA LEU A 15 -12.15 -9.36 1.01
C LEU A 15 -12.60 -8.00 0.51
N ASP A 16 -13.70 -7.99 -0.23
CA ASP A 16 -14.19 -6.77 -0.85
C ASP A 16 -14.66 -5.72 0.16
N ASN A 17 -14.98 -6.16 1.38
CA ASN A 17 -15.50 -5.28 2.40
C ASN A 17 -14.44 -4.77 3.36
N VAL A 18 -13.17 -4.87 2.94
CA VAL A 18 -12.06 -4.36 3.74
C VAL A 18 -11.46 -3.15 3.04
N ASN A 19 -11.42 -2.02 3.75
CA ASN A 19 -10.86 -0.79 3.20
C ASN A 19 -9.36 -0.90 3.05
N ASP A 20 -8.83 -0.24 2.03
CA ASP A 20 -7.39 -0.03 1.94
C ASP A 20 -6.94 0.84 3.12
N ILE A 21 -5.69 0.66 3.53
CA ILE A 21 -5.12 1.51 4.57
C ILE A 21 -3.91 2.23 4.00
N LEU A 22 -3.62 3.40 4.57
CA LEU A 22 -2.43 4.15 4.22
C LEU A 22 -1.29 3.71 5.13
N ILE A 23 -0.19 3.26 4.53
CA ILE A 23 0.98 2.84 5.30
C ILE A 23 2.01 3.98 5.36
N ALA A 24 2.31 4.58 4.21
CA ALA A 24 3.25 5.69 4.13
C ALA A 24 2.90 6.52 2.91
N ASP A 25 3.21 7.82 2.96
CA ASP A 25 2.91 8.68 1.81
C ASP A 25 4.04 9.68 1.58
N ASN A 26 3.89 10.48 0.54
CA ASN A 26 4.82 11.54 0.19
C ASN A 26 6.22 11.01 -0.07
N LEU A 27 6.31 9.87 -0.73
CA LEU A 27 7.57 9.18 -0.99
C LEU A 27 7.99 9.42 -2.44
N ASN A 28 9.29 9.49 -2.69
CA ASN A 28 9.76 9.39 -4.06
C ASN A 28 9.81 7.91 -4.45
N LYS A 29 9.91 7.65 -5.75
CA LYS A 29 9.81 6.28 -6.23
C LYS A 29 10.94 5.41 -5.69
N TYR A 30 12.14 5.97 -5.63
CA TYR A 30 13.31 5.20 -5.19
C TYR A 30 13.14 4.67 -3.77
N TYR A 31 12.79 5.57 -2.85
CA TYR A 31 12.61 5.15 -1.45
C TYR A 31 11.32 4.37 -1.28
N GLY A 32 10.30 4.72 -2.05
CA GLY A 32 9.07 3.95 -2.00
C GLY A 32 9.28 2.49 -2.34
N GLU A 33 10.09 2.22 -3.38
CA GLU A 33 10.36 0.84 -3.77
C GLU A 33 11.20 0.11 -2.73
N LYS A 34 12.13 0.81 -2.09
CA LYS A 34 12.93 0.20 -1.02
C LYS A 34 12.07 -0.19 0.16
N ILE A 35 11.17 0.69 0.56
CA ILE A 35 10.27 0.40 1.67
C ILE A 35 9.33 -0.74 1.30
N LEU A 36 8.81 -0.72 0.08
CA LEU A 36 7.92 -1.77 -0.38
C LEU A 36 8.60 -3.12 -0.32
N LYS A 37 9.85 -3.20 -0.79
CA LYS A 37 10.60 -4.45 -0.76
C LYS A 37 10.80 -4.94 0.67
N PHE A 38 11.13 -4.02 1.58
CA PHE A 38 11.30 -4.38 2.99
C PHE A 38 10.00 -4.97 3.56
N LEU A 39 8.88 -4.33 3.24
CA LEU A 39 7.60 -4.80 3.73
C LEU A 39 7.26 -6.18 3.17
N PHE A 40 7.53 -6.42 1.88
CA PHE A 40 7.31 -7.73 1.30
C PHE A 40 8.22 -8.78 1.95
N ASP A 41 9.47 -8.41 2.21
CA ASP A 41 10.44 -9.37 2.76
C ASP A 41 10.09 -9.76 4.19
N THR A 42 9.37 -8.91 4.90
CA THR A 42 9.07 -9.13 6.32
C THR A 42 7.63 -9.54 6.58
N MET A 43 6.76 -9.51 5.55
CA MET A 43 5.37 -9.90 5.78
C MET A 43 5.25 -11.42 5.92
N GLY A 44 4.31 -11.83 6.75
CA GLY A 44 4.03 -13.25 6.93
C GLY A 44 2.79 -13.68 6.17
N ASP A 45 2.55 -14.99 6.17
CA ASP A 45 1.40 -15.56 5.48
C ASP A 45 0.08 -15.13 6.10
N ASN A 46 0.13 -14.69 7.37
CA ASN A 46 -1.08 -14.31 8.09
C ASN A 46 -1.33 -12.81 8.09
N ASP A 47 -0.52 -12.04 7.38
CA ASP A 47 -0.73 -10.60 7.33
C ASP A 47 -2.02 -10.29 6.62
N LYS A 48 -2.82 -9.45 7.25
CA LYS A 48 -4.15 -9.09 6.73
C LYS A 48 -4.04 -8.23 5.48
N TYR A 49 -2.99 -7.44 5.38
CA TYR A 49 -2.79 -6.52 4.26
C TYR A 49 -1.49 -6.84 3.57
N PHE A 50 -1.46 -6.63 2.25
CA PHE A 50 -0.18 -6.63 1.56
C PHE A 50 0.07 -5.25 0.99
N PRO A 51 1.35 -4.84 0.91
CA PRO A 51 1.67 -3.47 0.51
C PRO A 51 1.67 -3.29 -1.00
N ARG A 52 1.26 -2.10 -1.41
CA ARG A 52 1.33 -1.69 -2.82
C ARG A 52 1.85 -0.28 -2.91
N LEU A 53 2.71 -0.03 -3.89
CA LEU A 53 3.20 1.31 -4.18
C LEU A 53 2.33 1.91 -5.28
N VAL A 54 1.72 3.06 -5.00
CA VAL A 54 0.84 3.72 -5.94
C VAL A 54 1.20 5.20 -5.99
N GLU A 55 0.70 5.90 -6.99
CA GLU A 55 0.92 7.34 -7.07
C GLU A 55 0.19 8.05 -5.94
N GLN A 56 0.72 9.21 -5.55
CA GLN A 56 0.21 9.93 -4.39
C GLN A 56 -1.27 10.25 -4.51
N ASP A 57 -1.75 10.49 -5.72
CA ASP A 57 -3.15 10.86 -5.94
C ASP A 57 -4.08 9.66 -6.09
N TYR A 58 -3.56 8.45 -5.94
CA TYR A 58 -4.40 7.25 -5.97
C TYR A 58 -5.40 7.30 -4.82
N LYS A 59 -6.66 6.98 -5.12
CA LYS A 59 -7.72 6.95 -4.11
C LYS A 59 -7.80 5.57 -3.50
N LEU A 60 -7.69 5.51 -2.18
CA LEU A 60 -7.77 4.25 -1.46
C LEU A 60 -9.18 3.68 -1.60
N TYR A 61 -9.24 2.37 -1.77
CA TYR A 61 -10.52 1.68 -1.82
C TYR A 61 -11.25 1.80 -0.48
N LYS A 62 -12.50 2.14 -0.54
CA LYS A 62 -13.30 2.31 0.65
C LYS A 62 -14.62 1.58 0.43
N TRP A 63 -14.85 0.57 1.24
CA TRP A 63 -16.07 -0.20 1.15
C TRP A 63 -17.23 0.59 1.74
N GLU A 64 -18.34 0.61 1.04
CA GLU A 64 -19.55 1.26 1.51
C GLU A 64 -20.73 0.31 1.33
N PRO A 65 -21.53 0.11 2.39
CA PRO A 65 -22.68 -0.79 2.30
C PRO A 65 -23.80 -0.24 1.43
#